data_b852baa398470a4e75289bf83ab24991
#
_entry.id   b852baa398470a4e75289bf83ab24991
#
_cell.length_a   1.000
_cell.length_b   1.000
_cell.length_c   1.000
_cell.angle_alpha   90.00
_cell.angle_beta   90.00
_cell.angle_gamma   90.00
#
_symmetry.space_group_name_H-M   'P 1'
#
loop_
_entity.id
_entity.type
_entity.pdbx_description
1 polymer ?
#
loop_
_entity_poly.entity_id
_entity_poly.type
_entity_poly.pdbx_seq_one_letter_code
_entity_poly.pdbx_strand_id
1 'polypeptide(L)'
;MRIESFLTDATRRYAGKTALVSQGERLDYATLERLSDRLAAHWQAKGLTRGDRVVLLLDNSWQAAMALFACFKAGAIAVPITPLTKAERLATILGDCTPTILVTQARLAGLVETVGPVPLGTLVVDKPSAKLPAADLLDPILQQDASPLPHSGIDSDLALLLYTSGSSGEPKAVMISHGNADAASASVLAYLDARDDDVILNTLPMSHGYGLYQLIMSVRSGATLVLERSFAFPQSIFATIAAEGVTALPLVPSTVATILAQDNLAPGAFPTLRYITSAAANLPVPHIERLKALMPDIRIYVMYGQTECKRATYLPPERLLDKIGSVGIAIPNTEVFLVDPDGQRLPLGAEGELVVRGPHVMQGYWQAPDKTARALRSGDHPWDKLLFTGDIFRTDSDGFLYFIGRKDEIIKSRGEKVAPAAVEAVLLAFPGISEALVFGVPDEVYGEAILAIVVCAQELDEREIVKYCASRLEDYMIPKTILFRNDLPRTPSGKASRRLAAAMLE
;
A
#
# COMPACT_ATOMS: atom_id res chain seq x y z
N MET A 1 21.14 6.29 -2.16
CA MET A 1 21.52 5.12 -3.01
C MET A 1 20.40 4.88 -4.02
N ARG A 2 20.71 4.39 -5.24
CA ARG A 2 19.66 4.03 -6.21
C ARG A 2 19.14 2.62 -5.97
N ILE A 3 17.86 2.36 -6.29
CA ILE A 3 17.16 1.11 -5.92
C ILE A 3 17.77 -0.11 -6.62
N GLU A 4 18.19 -0.01 -7.88
CA GLU A 4 18.81 -1.14 -8.61
C GLU A 4 20.11 -1.64 -7.95
N SER A 5 20.83 -0.76 -7.25
CA SER A 5 22.04 -1.18 -6.54
C SER A 5 21.75 -2.15 -5.38
N PHE A 6 20.53 -2.16 -4.84
CA PHE A 6 20.14 -3.16 -3.84
C PHE A 6 20.20 -4.58 -4.43
N LEU A 7 19.74 -4.76 -5.68
CA LEU A 7 19.79 -6.04 -6.36
C LEU A 7 21.24 -6.44 -6.70
N THR A 8 22.03 -5.51 -7.21
CA THR A 8 23.45 -5.75 -7.51
C THR A 8 24.25 -6.11 -6.25
N ASP A 9 24.01 -5.41 -5.14
CA ASP A 9 24.68 -5.69 -3.86
C ASP A 9 24.23 -7.00 -3.25
N ALA A 10 22.92 -7.33 -3.33
CA ALA A 10 22.41 -8.63 -2.91
C ALA A 10 22.96 -9.77 -3.77
N THR A 11 23.07 -9.57 -5.08
CA THR A 11 23.66 -10.58 -5.99
C THR A 11 25.12 -10.83 -5.66
N ARG A 12 25.92 -9.81 -5.31
CA ARG A 12 27.30 -10.01 -4.89
C ARG A 12 27.45 -10.87 -3.62
N ARG A 13 26.47 -10.79 -2.70
CA ARG A 13 26.51 -11.50 -1.41
C ARG A 13 25.83 -12.86 -1.46
N TYR A 14 24.79 -12.98 -2.26
CA TYR A 14 23.81 -14.08 -2.21
C TYR A 14 23.45 -14.64 -3.59
N ALA A 15 24.37 -14.65 -4.56
CA ALA A 15 24.10 -14.97 -5.97
C ALA A 15 23.16 -16.17 -6.19
N GLY A 16 23.47 -17.32 -5.58
CA GLY A 16 22.70 -18.56 -5.72
C GLY A 16 21.54 -18.72 -4.75
N LYS A 17 21.28 -17.72 -3.88
CA LYS A 17 20.15 -17.76 -2.95
C LYS A 17 18.86 -17.38 -3.68
N THR A 18 17.76 -18.05 -3.36
CA THR A 18 16.44 -17.73 -3.88
C THR A 18 16.06 -16.29 -3.49
N ALA A 19 15.89 -15.41 -4.49
CA ALA A 19 15.37 -14.04 -4.32
C ALA A 19 13.85 -14.01 -4.40
N LEU A 20 13.28 -14.74 -5.36
CA LEU A 20 11.84 -14.78 -5.62
C LEU A 20 11.31 -16.19 -5.76
N VAL A 21 10.13 -16.43 -5.20
CA VAL A 21 9.27 -17.57 -5.49
C VAL A 21 7.95 -17.03 -6.03
N SER A 22 7.53 -17.45 -7.22
CA SER A 22 6.32 -16.93 -7.87
C SER A 22 5.71 -17.98 -8.79
N GLN A 23 4.49 -18.40 -8.53
CA GLN A 23 3.73 -19.33 -9.38
C GLN A 23 4.48 -20.66 -9.66
N GLY A 24 5.21 -21.18 -8.67
CA GLY A 24 6.02 -22.40 -8.80
C GLY A 24 7.42 -22.20 -9.35
N GLU A 25 7.73 -21.03 -9.90
CA GLU A 25 9.07 -20.65 -10.35
C GLU A 25 9.92 -20.10 -9.21
N ARG A 26 11.21 -20.43 -9.24
CA ARG A 26 12.19 -19.94 -8.26
C ARG A 26 13.34 -19.25 -9.00
N LEU A 27 13.55 -17.98 -8.69
CA LEU A 27 14.66 -17.21 -9.23
C LEU A 27 15.65 -16.90 -8.10
N ASP A 28 16.92 -17.22 -8.33
CA ASP A 28 17.98 -16.73 -7.47
C ASP A 28 18.35 -15.26 -7.80
N TYR A 29 19.15 -14.64 -6.93
CA TYR A 29 19.56 -13.24 -7.10
C TYR A 29 20.33 -13.02 -8.40
N ALA A 30 21.25 -13.95 -8.78
CA ALA A 30 22.02 -13.85 -10.03
C ALA A 30 21.11 -13.91 -11.27
N THR A 31 20.09 -14.75 -11.25
CA THR A 31 19.13 -14.87 -12.34
C THR A 31 18.26 -13.61 -12.43
N LEU A 32 17.73 -13.10 -11.33
CA LEU A 32 16.94 -11.86 -11.33
C LEU A 32 17.77 -10.67 -11.84
N GLU A 33 19.03 -10.55 -11.40
CA GLU A 33 19.97 -9.52 -11.85
C GLU A 33 20.17 -9.61 -13.37
N ARG A 34 20.57 -10.79 -13.88
CA ARG A 34 20.83 -11.04 -15.31
C ARG A 34 19.61 -10.81 -16.19
N LEU A 35 18.41 -11.26 -15.79
CA LEU A 35 17.20 -11.06 -16.56
C LEU A 35 16.78 -9.59 -16.61
N SER A 36 16.94 -8.86 -15.51
CA SER A 36 16.65 -7.43 -15.50
C SER A 36 17.68 -6.62 -16.32
N ASP A 37 18.95 -7.03 -16.38
CA ASP A 37 19.96 -6.43 -17.27
C ASP A 37 19.60 -6.62 -18.75
N ARG A 38 19.19 -7.81 -19.15
CA ARG A 38 18.78 -8.12 -20.52
C ARG A 38 17.61 -7.26 -20.97
N LEU A 39 16.60 -7.15 -20.13
CA LEU A 39 15.42 -6.36 -20.44
C LEU A 39 15.75 -4.84 -20.51
N ALA A 40 16.56 -4.35 -19.57
CA ALA A 40 17.01 -2.96 -19.56
C ALA A 40 17.83 -2.60 -20.80
N ALA A 41 18.78 -3.47 -21.20
CA ALA A 41 19.59 -3.29 -22.40
C ALA A 41 18.73 -3.31 -23.69
N HIS A 42 17.75 -4.21 -23.77
CA HIS A 42 16.80 -4.25 -24.89
C HIS A 42 16.03 -2.91 -25.01
N TRP A 43 15.51 -2.38 -23.91
CA TRP A 43 14.79 -1.11 -23.92
C TRP A 43 15.67 0.08 -24.32
N GLN A 44 16.91 0.14 -23.83
CA GLN A 44 17.86 1.19 -24.26
C GLN A 44 18.22 1.07 -25.76
N ALA A 45 18.40 -0.15 -26.26
CA ALA A 45 18.63 -0.38 -27.69
C ALA A 45 17.43 0.07 -28.55
N LYS A 46 16.21 0.03 -28.01
CA LYS A 46 15.00 0.57 -28.67
C LYS A 46 14.88 2.10 -28.55
N GLY A 47 15.76 2.77 -27.81
CA GLY A 47 15.77 4.22 -27.66
C GLY A 47 15.16 4.73 -26.34
N LEU A 48 14.92 3.87 -25.34
CA LEU A 48 14.51 4.31 -24.01
C LEU A 48 15.59 5.16 -23.37
N THR A 49 15.22 6.32 -22.86
CA THR A 49 16.12 7.28 -22.25
C THR A 49 15.81 7.52 -20.77
N ARG A 50 16.78 8.10 -20.05
CA ARG A 50 16.61 8.47 -18.64
C ARG A 50 15.41 9.39 -18.45
N GLY A 51 14.55 9.06 -17.49
CA GLY A 51 13.34 9.82 -17.18
C GLY A 51 12.12 9.44 -18.01
N ASP A 52 12.26 8.54 -18.99
CA ASP A 52 11.10 7.96 -19.68
C ASP A 52 10.24 7.14 -18.72
N ARG A 53 8.94 7.08 -18.98
CA ARG A 53 7.99 6.34 -18.16
C ARG A 53 7.70 4.99 -18.79
N VAL A 54 7.80 3.95 -17.96
CA VAL A 54 7.43 2.57 -18.33
C VAL A 54 6.24 2.14 -17.49
N VAL A 55 5.09 1.95 -18.12
CA VAL A 55 3.88 1.46 -17.45
C VAL A 55 3.97 -0.05 -17.28
N LEU A 56 3.77 -0.52 -16.05
CA LEU A 56 3.74 -1.94 -15.68
C LEU A 56 2.31 -2.33 -15.29
N LEU A 57 1.55 -2.86 -16.24
CA LEU A 57 0.17 -3.35 -16.07
C LEU A 57 0.22 -4.88 -15.87
N LEU A 58 0.68 -5.31 -14.69
CA LEU A 58 1.04 -6.71 -14.40
C LEU A 58 0.47 -7.17 -13.05
N ASP A 59 0.13 -8.46 -12.97
CA ASP A 59 -0.08 -9.14 -11.69
C ASP A 59 1.23 -9.24 -10.90
N ASN A 60 1.12 -9.58 -9.60
CA ASN A 60 2.25 -10.03 -8.82
C ASN A 60 2.88 -11.26 -9.50
N SER A 61 4.09 -11.10 -10.00
CA SER A 61 4.83 -12.15 -10.71
C SER A 61 6.33 -11.83 -10.72
N TRP A 62 7.14 -12.83 -11.02
CA TRP A 62 8.58 -12.61 -11.18
C TRP A 62 8.88 -11.68 -12.36
N GLN A 63 8.05 -11.72 -13.43
CA GLN A 63 8.17 -10.82 -14.58
C GLN A 63 7.95 -9.36 -14.16
N ALA A 64 6.98 -9.09 -13.27
CA ALA A 64 6.73 -7.75 -12.75
C ALA A 64 7.91 -7.25 -11.90
N ALA A 65 8.49 -8.11 -11.05
CA ALA A 65 9.67 -7.79 -10.25
C ALA A 65 10.89 -7.51 -11.15
N MET A 66 11.15 -8.37 -12.14
CA MET A 66 12.22 -8.20 -13.13
C MET A 66 12.05 -6.89 -13.92
N ALA A 67 10.85 -6.62 -14.46
CA ALA A 67 10.57 -5.42 -15.23
C ALA A 67 10.74 -4.14 -14.40
N LEU A 68 10.41 -4.18 -13.11
CA LEU A 68 10.63 -3.07 -12.19
C LEU A 68 12.13 -2.75 -12.06
N PHE A 69 12.97 -3.76 -11.81
CA PHE A 69 14.42 -3.57 -11.74
C PHE A 69 15.02 -3.16 -13.09
N ALA A 70 14.49 -3.67 -14.20
CA ALA A 70 14.90 -3.25 -15.54
C ALA A 70 14.62 -1.74 -15.78
N CYS A 71 13.47 -1.21 -15.31
CA CYS A 71 13.20 0.22 -15.35
C CYS A 71 14.28 1.01 -14.62
N PHE A 72 14.61 0.62 -13.39
CA PHE A 72 15.60 1.32 -12.58
C PHE A 72 17.01 1.28 -13.22
N LYS A 73 17.42 0.13 -13.75
CA LYS A 73 18.69 -0.05 -14.46
C LYS A 73 18.77 0.77 -15.75
N ALA A 74 17.67 0.88 -16.48
CA ALA A 74 17.60 1.70 -17.69
C ALA A 74 17.48 3.21 -17.39
N GLY A 75 17.35 3.62 -16.13
CA GLY A 75 17.13 5.01 -15.72
C GLY A 75 15.71 5.51 -16.00
N ALA A 76 14.76 4.61 -16.24
CA ALA A 76 13.37 4.94 -16.48
C ALA A 76 12.57 5.05 -15.16
N ILE A 77 11.45 5.74 -15.24
CA ILE A 77 10.48 5.87 -14.15
C ILE A 77 9.44 4.76 -14.30
N ALA A 78 9.37 3.85 -13.32
CA ALA A 78 8.36 2.80 -13.34
C ALA A 78 7.00 3.34 -12.87
N VAL A 79 5.94 2.95 -13.61
CA VAL A 79 4.55 3.33 -13.33
C VAL A 79 3.73 2.04 -13.14
N PRO A 80 3.77 1.43 -11.96
CA PRO A 80 3.03 0.20 -11.71
C PRO A 80 1.54 0.49 -11.57
N ILE A 81 0.71 -0.22 -12.36
CA ILE A 81 -0.74 -0.06 -12.41
C ILE A 81 -1.40 -1.40 -12.12
N THR A 82 -2.48 -1.36 -11.32
CA THR A 82 -3.23 -2.57 -11.01
C THR A 82 -3.93 -3.15 -12.26
N PRO A 83 -3.84 -4.46 -12.48
CA PRO A 83 -4.57 -5.14 -13.57
C PRO A 83 -6.10 -5.04 -13.48
N LEU A 84 -6.62 -4.58 -12.35
CA LEU A 84 -8.05 -4.32 -12.14
C LEU A 84 -8.51 -2.97 -12.71
N THR A 85 -7.57 -2.15 -13.21
CA THR A 85 -7.86 -0.84 -13.81
C THR A 85 -8.77 -0.99 -15.04
N LYS A 86 -9.78 -0.11 -15.13
CA LYS A 86 -10.69 -0.05 -16.27
C LYS A 86 -10.15 0.85 -17.38
N ALA A 87 -10.69 0.71 -18.61
CA ALA A 87 -10.20 1.38 -19.81
C ALA A 87 -10.11 2.92 -19.66
N GLU A 88 -11.16 3.57 -19.16
CA GLU A 88 -11.21 5.01 -18.97
C GLU A 88 -10.10 5.50 -18.04
N ARG A 89 -9.94 4.82 -16.88
CA ARG A 89 -8.88 5.16 -15.91
C ARG A 89 -7.50 4.89 -16.47
N LEU A 90 -7.31 3.79 -17.23
CA LEU A 90 -6.05 3.50 -17.90
C LEU A 90 -5.71 4.60 -18.91
N ALA A 91 -6.66 4.99 -19.77
CA ALA A 91 -6.48 6.07 -20.71
C ALA A 91 -6.09 7.39 -20.04
N THR A 92 -6.75 7.75 -18.92
CA THR A 92 -6.41 8.93 -18.12
C THR A 92 -4.96 8.87 -17.61
N ILE A 93 -4.53 7.74 -17.05
CA ILE A 93 -3.18 7.56 -16.55
C ILE A 93 -2.14 7.63 -17.67
N LEU A 94 -2.41 6.98 -18.83
CA LEU A 94 -1.50 7.02 -19.97
C LEU A 94 -1.38 8.44 -20.55
N GLY A 95 -2.50 9.19 -20.61
CA GLY A 95 -2.51 10.59 -21.01
C GLY A 95 -1.70 11.48 -20.08
N ASP A 96 -1.76 11.24 -18.75
CA ASP A 96 -1.04 12.02 -17.74
C ASP A 96 0.46 11.68 -17.72
N CYS A 97 0.84 10.41 -17.65
CA CYS A 97 2.27 10.04 -17.58
C CYS A 97 2.95 9.92 -18.96
N THR A 98 2.22 9.91 -20.06
CA THR A 98 2.76 9.79 -21.43
C THR A 98 3.89 8.75 -21.53
N PRO A 99 3.59 7.44 -21.34
CA PRO A 99 4.63 6.43 -21.22
C PRO A 99 5.28 6.14 -22.57
N THR A 100 6.56 5.79 -22.53
CA THR A 100 7.35 5.39 -23.70
C THR A 100 7.15 3.90 -24.01
N ILE A 101 7.04 3.07 -22.96
CA ILE A 101 6.80 1.61 -23.06
C ILE A 101 5.63 1.22 -22.15
N LEU A 102 4.85 0.23 -22.60
CA LEU A 102 3.82 -0.43 -21.80
C LEU A 102 4.13 -1.93 -21.70
N VAL A 103 4.20 -2.45 -20.49
CA VAL A 103 4.42 -3.87 -20.20
C VAL A 103 3.13 -4.48 -19.69
N THR A 104 2.69 -5.59 -20.26
CA THR A 104 1.39 -6.21 -19.94
C THR A 104 1.41 -7.73 -20.07
N GLN A 105 0.27 -8.35 -19.83
CA GLN A 105 0.00 -9.78 -19.97
C GLN A 105 -1.04 -10.02 -21.05
N ALA A 106 -1.00 -11.16 -21.74
CA ALA A 106 -1.89 -11.50 -22.84
C ALA A 106 -3.38 -11.40 -22.48
N ARG A 107 -3.76 -11.72 -21.24
CA ARG A 107 -5.15 -11.60 -20.75
C ARG A 107 -5.66 -10.14 -20.69
N LEU A 108 -4.76 -9.17 -20.62
CA LEU A 108 -5.07 -7.73 -20.59
C LEU A 108 -4.94 -7.06 -21.96
N ALA A 109 -4.58 -7.82 -22.99
CA ALA A 109 -4.36 -7.29 -24.34
C ALA A 109 -5.59 -6.54 -24.89
N GLY A 110 -6.81 -7.03 -24.60
CA GLY A 110 -8.04 -6.34 -25.00
C GLY A 110 -8.23 -4.97 -24.33
N LEU A 111 -7.75 -4.81 -23.09
CA LEU A 111 -7.75 -3.52 -22.39
C LEU A 111 -6.69 -2.58 -23.00
N VAL A 112 -5.49 -3.10 -23.27
CA VAL A 112 -4.39 -2.30 -23.87
C VAL A 112 -4.73 -1.86 -25.29
N GLU A 113 -5.38 -2.71 -26.09
CA GLU A 113 -5.85 -2.38 -27.44
C GLU A 113 -6.74 -1.11 -27.44
N THR A 114 -7.57 -0.91 -26.41
CA THR A 114 -8.49 0.23 -26.32
C THR A 114 -7.82 1.58 -26.09
N VAL A 115 -6.59 1.59 -25.59
CA VAL A 115 -5.87 2.84 -25.25
C VAL A 115 -4.83 3.24 -26.30
N GLY A 116 -4.62 2.41 -27.32
CA GLY A 116 -3.74 2.70 -28.44
C GLY A 116 -2.25 2.45 -28.16
N PRO A 117 -1.39 2.70 -29.17
CA PRO A 117 0.03 2.41 -29.11
C PRO A 117 0.79 3.44 -28.26
N VAL A 118 1.92 3.01 -27.69
CA VAL A 118 2.94 3.86 -27.06
C VAL A 118 4.22 3.93 -27.92
N PRO A 119 5.05 4.98 -27.79
CA PRO A 119 6.14 5.29 -28.75
C PRO A 119 7.13 4.15 -29.05
N LEU A 120 7.64 3.45 -28.05
CA LEU A 120 8.58 2.33 -28.22
C LEU A 120 7.90 0.96 -28.17
N GLY A 121 6.55 0.93 -28.08
CA GLY A 121 5.75 -0.27 -28.18
C GLY A 121 5.37 -0.92 -26.87
N THR A 122 4.65 -2.01 -27.01
CA THR A 122 4.13 -2.82 -25.90
C THR A 122 4.96 -4.10 -25.77
N LEU A 123 5.25 -4.52 -24.54
CA LEU A 123 5.84 -5.81 -24.21
C LEU A 123 4.79 -6.70 -23.54
N VAL A 124 4.60 -7.92 -24.06
CA VAL A 124 3.77 -8.96 -23.45
C VAL A 124 4.67 -9.99 -22.78
N VAL A 125 4.47 -10.22 -21.46
CA VAL A 125 5.43 -10.98 -20.65
C VAL A 125 5.15 -12.48 -20.56
N ASP A 126 3.97 -12.97 -20.99
CA ASP A 126 3.57 -14.38 -20.84
C ASP A 126 3.46 -15.13 -22.15
N LYS A 127 2.60 -14.72 -23.05
CA LYS A 127 2.35 -15.41 -24.33
C LYS A 127 1.86 -14.43 -25.41
N PRO A 128 2.05 -14.76 -26.70
CA PRO A 128 1.53 -13.92 -27.79
C PRO A 128 0.03 -13.66 -27.66
N SER A 129 -0.41 -12.49 -28.13
CA SER A 129 -1.83 -12.13 -28.19
C SER A 129 -2.19 -11.61 -29.60
N ALA A 130 -3.24 -12.17 -30.20
CA ALA A 130 -3.77 -11.70 -31.49
C ALA A 130 -4.26 -10.23 -31.43
N LYS A 131 -4.58 -9.70 -30.24
CA LYS A 131 -4.99 -8.30 -30.03
C LYS A 131 -3.82 -7.32 -30.00
N LEU A 132 -2.60 -7.82 -29.81
CA LEU A 132 -1.37 -7.02 -29.80
C LEU A 132 -0.31 -7.68 -30.70
N PRO A 133 -0.57 -7.80 -32.03
CA PRO A 133 0.31 -8.56 -32.93
C PRO A 133 1.69 -7.93 -33.13
N ALA A 134 1.82 -6.63 -32.88
CA ALA A 134 3.07 -5.88 -32.98
C ALA A 134 3.81 -5.75 -31.63
N ALA A 135 3.32 -6.40 -30.57
CA ALA A 135 3.98 -6.35 -29.25
C ALA A 135 5.25 -7.21 -29.26
N ASP A 136 6.27 -6.74 -28.56
CA ASP A 136 7.43 -7.58 -28.23
C ASP A 136 7.01 -8.71 -27.30
N LEU A 137 7.73 -9.81 -27.37
CA LEU A 137 7.58 -10.94 -26.44
C LEU A 137 8.79 -11.02 -25.52
N LEU A 138 8.55 -11.35 -24.27
CA LEU A 138 9.60 -11.39 -23.26
C LEU A 138 10.64 -12.51 -23.53
N ASP A 139 10.20 -13.73 -23.82
CA ASP A 139 11.09 -14.88 -23.93
C ASP A 139 12.23 -14.69 -24.94
N PRO A 140 12.02 -14.19 -26.18
CA PRO A 140 13.11 -13.92 -27.11
C PRO A 140 14.11 -12.87 -26.59
N ILE A 141 13.65 -11.89 -25.81
CA ILE A 141 14.51 -10.85 -25.22
C ILE A 141 15.41 -11.48 -24.15
N LEU A 142 14.86 -12.34 -23.30
CA LEU A 142 15.59 -12.98 -22.22
C LEU A 142 16.60 -14.03 -22.69
N GLN A 143 16.57 -14.46 -23.96
CA GLN A 143 17.55 -15.36 -24.57
C GLN A 143 18.76 -14.59 -25.17
N GLN A 144 18.66 -13.27 -25.33
CA GLN A 144 19.75 -12.46 -25.89
C GLN A 144 20.82 -12.22 -24.81
N ASP A 145 22.09 -12.27 -25.24
CA ASP A 145 23.17 -11.85 -24.35
C ASP A 145 23.17 -10.33 -24.24
N ALA A 146 23.30 -9.83 -23.03
CA ALA A 146 23.45 -8.40 -22.76
C ALA A 146 24.48 -8.19 -21.66
N SER A 147 25.31 -7.18 -21.84
CA SER A 147 26.17 -6.69 -20.77
C SER A 147 25.36 -5.80 -19.82
N PRO A 148 25.67 -5.79 -18.51
CA PRO A 148 25.08 -4.84 -17.59
C PRO A 148 25.26 -3.40 -18.09
N LEU A 149 24.20 -2.61 -17.95
CA LEU A 149 24.26 -1.21 -18.35
C LEU A 149 25.17 -0.43 -17.40
N PRO A 150 25.93 0.56 -17.90
CA PRO A 150 26.67 1.47 -17.03
C PRO A 150 25.66 2.23 -16.15
N HIS A 151 25.95 2.32 -14.86
CA HIS A 151 25.12 3.09 -13.95
C HIS A 151 25.08 4.56 -14.39
N SER A 152 23.90 5.01 -14.79
CA SER A 152 23.66 6.41 -15.16
C SER A 152 22.58 7.00 -14.26
N GLY A 153 22.85 8.19 -13.69
CA GLY A 153 21.90 8.90 -12.86
C GLY A 153 22.29 8.96 -11.38
N ILE A 154 21.47 9.64 -10.62
CA ILE A 154 21.69 9.94 -9.20
C ILE A 154 20.46 9.55 -8.38
N ASP A 155 20.56 9.57 -7.07
CA ASP A 155 19.48 9.14 -6.17
C ASP A 155 18.30 10.12 -6.09
N SER A 156 18.48 11.37 -6.50
CA SER A 156 17.39 12.33 -6.66
C SER A 156 16.56 12.13 -7.94
N ASP A 157 16.99 11.27 -8.86
CA ASP A 157 16.17 10.90 -10.01
C ASP A 157 14.88 10.21 -9.56
N LEU A 158 13.80 10.47 -10.30
CA LEU A 158 12.54 9.77 -10.07
C LEU A 158 12.68 8.28 -10.43
N ALA A 159 12.24 7.44 -9.51
CA ALA A 159 12.18 5.99 -9.70
C ALA A 159 10.75 5.50 -10.00
N LEU A 160 9.74 6.15 -9.37
CA LEU A 160 8.37 5.67 -9.38
C LEU A 160 7.37 6.83 -9.55
N LEU A 161 6.31 6.59 -10.32
CA LEU A 161 5.06 7.31 -10.25
C LEU A 161 3.98 6.36 -9.70
N LEU A 162 3.50 6.64 -8.49
CA LEU A 162 2.47 5.83 -7.85
C LEU A 162 1.12 6.55 -7.91
N TYR A 163 0.20 6.04 -8.74
CA TYR A 163 -1.13 6.61 -8.90
C TYR A 163 -2.05 6.28 -7.73
N THR A 164 -2.63 7.30 -7.13
CA THR A 164 -3.64 7.18 -6.07
C THR A 164 -4.98 7.73 -6.53
N SER A 165 -6.08 7.23 -5.97
CA SER A 165 -7.39 7.86 -6.10
C SER A 165 -7.44 9.04 -5.13
N GLY A 166 -7.29 10.26 -5.63
CA GLY A 166 -7.52 11.46 -4.81
C GLY A 166 -8.96 11.52 -4.27
N SER A 167 -9.21 12.36 -3.26
CA SER A 167 -10.55 12.66 -2.75
C SER A 167 -11.48 13.23 -3.84
N SER A 168 -10.92 13.96 -4.82
CA SER A 168 -11.64 14.45 -6.01
C SER A 168 -12.00 13.37 -7.03
N GLY A 169 -11.54 12.14 -6.89
CA GLY A 169 -11.76 11.04 -7.84
C GLY A 169 -10.79 10.96 -9.01
N GLU A 170 -10.12 12.05 -9.36
CA GLU A 170 -9.09 12.04 -10.39
C GLU A 170 -7.81 11.35 -9.91
N PRO A 171 -7.18 10.53 -10.77
CA PRO A 171 -5.89 9.94 -10.47
C PRO A 171 -4.83 11.04 -10.24
N LYS A 172 -4.02 10.90 -9.20
CA LYS A 172 -2.84 11.74 -8.97
C LYS A 172 -1.62 10.84 -8.80
N ALA A 173 -0.53 11.15 -9.49
CA ALA A 173 0.71 10.40 -9.42
C ALA A 173 1.65 11.02 -8.38
N VAL A 174 2.03 10.23 -7.40
CA VAL A 174 3.03 10.59 -6.39
C VAL A 174 4.42 10.33 -6.95
N MET A 175 5.27 11.35 -6.98
CA MET A 175 6.66 11.29 -7.46
C MET A 175 7.59 10.80 -6.35
N ILE A 176 8.19 9.63 -6.55
CA ILE A 176 9.14 9.02 -5.62
C ILE A 176 10.52 8.92 -6.29
N SER A 177 11.53 9.55 -5.69
CA SER A 177 12.91 9.39 -6.12
C SER A 177 13.54 8.09 -5.60
N HIS A 178 14.68 7.69 -6.19
CA HIS A 178 15.49 6.60 -5.65
C HIS A 178 15.89 6.88 -4.19
N GLY A 179 16.26 8.11 -3.86
CA GLY A 179 16.62 8.53 -2.51
C GLY A 179 15.45 8.44 -1.51
N ASN A 180 14.23 8.80 -1.93
CA ASN A 180 13.05 8.61 -1.08
C ASN A 180 12.82 7.12 -0.77
N ALA A 181 12.97 6.25 -1.77
CA ALA A 181 12.78 4.82 -1.60
C ALA A 181 13.91 4.19 -0.76
N ASP A 182 15.15 4.65 -0.93
CA ASP A 182 16.29 4.26 -0.09
C ASP A 182 16.04 4.60 1.38
N ALA A 183 15.69 5.85 1.67
CA ALA A 183 15.42 6.30 3.03
C ALA A 183 14.24 5.54 3.67
N ALA A 184 13.14 5.37 2.94
CA ALA A 184 11.98 4.64 3.42
C ALA A 184 12.29 3.18 3.74
N SER A 185 12.98 2.47 2.83
CA SER A 185 13.32 1.06 3.03
C SER A 185 14.32 0.87 4.16
N ALA A 186 15.33 1.76 4.30
CA ALA A 186 16.27 1.72 5.40
C ALA A 186 15.58 1.87 6.76
N SER A 187 14.70 2.87 6.90
CA SER A 187 13.96 3.12 8.13
C SER A 187 13.04 1.95 8.52
N VAL A 188 12.35 1.36 7.53
CA VAL A 188 11.43 0.24 7.79
C VAL A 188 12.20 -1.03 8.18
N LEU A 189 13.26 -1.38 7.47
CA LEU A 189 14.06 -2.57 7.78
C LEU A 189 14.71 -2.48 9.17
N ALA A 190 15.09 -1.28 9.61
CA ALA A 190 15.72 -1.06 10.92
C ALA A 190 14.78 -1.43 12.09
N TYR A 191 13.50 -1.00 12.07
CA TYR A 191 12.59 -1.32 13.18
C TYR A 191 11.95 -2.72 13.07
N LEU A 192 11.90 -3.32 11.87
CA LEU A 192 11.39 -4.68 11.69
C LEU A 192 12.39 -5.75 12.16
N ASP A 193 13.64 -5.37 12.44
CA ASP A 193 14.73 -6.34 12.69
C ASP A 193 14.78 -7.37 11.53
N ALA A 194 14.77 -6.83 10.31
CA ALA A 194 14.74 -7.64 9.09
C ALA A 194 16.08 -8.36 8.88
N ARG A 195 16.01 -9.61 8.44
CA ARG A 195 17.16 -10.49 8.27
C ARG A 195 17.28 -10.96 6.83
N ASP A 196 18.48 -11.39 6.47
CA ASP A 196 18.69 -11.99 5.16
C ASP A 196 18.04 -13.38 5.03
N ASP A 197 17.87 -14.12 6.14
CA ASP A 197 17.17 -15.41 6.18
C ASP A 197 15.65 -15.32 6.25
N ASP A 198 15.07 -14.09 6.25
CA ASP A 198 13.62 -13.94 6.20
C ASP A 198 13.02 -14.45 4.88
N VAL A 199 11.85 -15.05 5.00
CA VAL A 199 10.98 -15.45 3.89
C VAL A 199 9.68 -14.64 4.02
N ILE A 200 9.50 -13.68 3.11
CA ILE A 200 8.39 -12.72 3.16
C ILE A 200 7.31 -13.17 2.17
N LEU A 201 6.10 -13.45 2.64
CA LEU A 201 4.97 -13.76 1.74
C LEU A 201 4.19 -12.48 1.42
N ASN A 202 4.21 -12.08 0.16
CA ASN A 202 3.48 -10.89 -0.30
C ASN A 202 2.27 -11.25 -1.17
N THR A 203 1.08 -11.03 -0.65
CA THR A 203 -0.20 -11.12 -1.37
C THR A 203 -0.74 -9.74 -1.78
N LEU A 204 -0.06 -8.66 -1.35
CA LEU A 204 -0.47 -7.28 -1.64
C LEU A 204 -0.04 -6.89 -3.05
N PRO A 205 -0.87 -6.14 -3.79
CA PRO A 205 -0.52 -5.74 -5.15
C PRO A 205 0.75 -4.89 -5.21
N MET A 206 1.71 -5.27 -6.06
CA MET A 206 2.92 -4.49 -6.32
C MET A 206 2.64 -3.19 -7.09
N SER A 207 1.43 -2.98 -7.58
CA SER A 207 0.97 -1.69 -8.12
C SER A 207 0.73 -0.62 -7.04
N HIS A 208 0.82 -0.98 -5.76
CA HIS A 208 0.65 -0.07 -4.63
C HIS A 208 1.88 -0.08 -3.73
N GLY A 209 2.19 1.06 -3.13
CA GLY A 209 3.40 1.24 -2.32
C GLY A 209 3.60 0.17 -1.25
N TYR A 210 2.55 -0.36 -0.59
CA TYR A 210 2.73 -1.35 0.46
C TYR A 210 3.24 -2.70 -0.07
N GLY A 211 2.66 -3.21 -1.16
CA GLY A 211 3.11 -4.44 -1.81
C GLY A 211 4.43 -4.28 -2.55
N LEU A 212 4.61 -3.14 -3.26
CA LEU A 212 5.83 -2.84 -4.00
C LEU A 212 7.09 -2.82 -3.11
N TYR A 213 6.97 -2.18 -1.95
CA TYR A 213 8.10 -2.10 -1.04
C TYR A 213 8.44 -3.43 -0.37
N GLN A 214 7.56 -4.45 -0.38
CA GLN A 214 7.99 -5.80 0.04
C GLN A 214 9.09 -6.32 -0.89
N LEU A 215 8.97 -6.11 -2.21
CA LEU A 215 10.03 -6.45 -3.16
C LEU A 215 11.31 -5.63 -2.93
N ILE A 216 11.20 -4.30 -2.80
CA ILE A 216 12.37 -3.43 -2.61
C ILE A 216 13.11 -3.79 -1.32
N MET A 217 12.37 -4.03 -0.23
CA MET A 217 12.95 -4.33 1.08
C MET A 217 13.53 -5.75 1.14
N SER A 218 12.87 -6.76 0.56
CA SER A 218 13.41 -8.13 0.52
C SER A 218 14.73 -8.18 -0.24
N VAL A 219 14.81 -7.53 -1.38
CA VAL A 219 16.05 -7.47 -2.16
C VAL A 219 17.14 -6.70 -1.39
N ARG A 220 16.81 -5.57 -0.76
CA ARG A 220 17.77 -4.79 0.05
C ARG A 220 18.35 -5.58 1.22
N SER A 221 17.55 -6.40 1.90
CA SER A 221 17.98 -7.21 3.04
C SER A 221 18.62 -8.54 2.63
N GLY A 222 18.51 -8.97 1.37
CA GLY A 222 18.94 -10.29 0.92
C GLY A 222 17.95 -11.41 1.28
N ALA A 223 16.72 -11.09 1.64
CA ALA A 223 15.65 -12.02 1.99
C ALA A 223 15.04 -12.71 0.76
N THR A 224 14.22 -13.74 0.98
CA THR A 224 13.41 -14.38 -0.06
C THR A 224 12.02 -13.77 -0.07
N LEU A 225 11.52 -13.37 -1.25
CA LEU A 225 10.14 -12.91 -1.43
C LEU A 225 9.30 -13.98 -2.13
N VAL A 226 8.24 -14.42 -1.47
CA VAL A 226 7.21 -15.28 -2.04
C VAL A 226 6.08 -14.40 -2.54
N LEU A 227 5.83 -14.41 -3.85
CA LEU A 227 4.81 -13.59 -4.51
C LEU A 227 3.57 -14.42 -4.81
N GLU A 228 2.48 -14.09 -4.14
CA GLU A 228 1.15 -14.59 -4.46
C GLU A 228 0.29 -13.50 -5.09
N ARG A 229 -0.67 -13.90 -5.94
CA ARG A 229 -1.53 -12.94 -6.64
C ARG A 229 -2.48 -12.20 -5.72
N SER A 230 -3.03 -12.91 -4.74
CA SER A 230 -3.99 -12.36 -3.79
C SER A 230 -4.21 -13.32 -2.61
N PHE A 231 -4.95 -12.86 -1.61
CA PHE A 231 -5.40 -13.69 -0.47
C PHE A 231 -6.80 -14.32 -0.69
N ALA A 232 -7.27 -14.43 -1.94
CA ALA A 232 -8.63 -14.91 -2.26
C ALA A 232 -8.88 -16.37 -1.84
N PHE A 233 -7.83 -17.19 -1.77
CA PHE A 233 -7.89 -18.60 -1.38
C PHE A 233 -7.03 -18.84 -0.13
N PRO A 234 -7.56 -18.58 1.10
CA PRO A 234 -6.77 -18.64 2.34
C PRO A 234 -6.04 -19.96 2.55
N GLN A 235 -6.68 -21.10 2.25
CA GLN A 235 -6.09 -22.43 2.44
C GLN A 235 -4.83 -22.64 1.58
N SER A 236 -4.83 -22.12 0.34
CA SER A 236 -3.65 -22.14 -0.52
C SER A 236 -2.52 -21.28 0.07
N ILE A 237 -2.85 -20.12 0.61
CA ILE A 237 -1.87 -19.25 1.26
C ILE A 237 -1.29 -19.90 2.51
N PHE A 238 -2.11 -20.57 3.32
CA PHE A 238 -1.61 -21.31 4.49
C PHE A 238 -0.69 -22.46 4.11
N ALA A 239 -1.02 -23.18 3.02
CA ALA A 239 -0.13 -24.20 2.48
C ALA A 239 1.22 -23.59 2.01
N THR A 240 1.19 -22.44 1.35
CA THR A 240 2.41 -21.69 0.94
C THR A 240 3.22 -21.26 2.16
N ILE A 241 2.58 -20.74 3.24
CA ILE A 241 3.26 -20.36 4.48
C ILE A 241 4.06 -21.55 5.04
N ALA A 242 3.43 -22.71 5.12
CA ALA A 242 4.07 -23.92 5.64
C ALA A 242 5.17 -24.45 4.71
N ALA A 243 4.92 -24.51 3.40
CA ALA A 243 5.86 -25.08 2.42
C ALA A 243 7.12 -24.23 2.25
N GLU A 244 6.99 -22.91 2.27
CA GLU A 244 8.10 -21.97 2.08
C GLU A 244 8.75 -21.54 3.40
N GLY A 245 8.23 -21.95 4.56
CA GLY A 245 8.75 -21.57 5.87
C GLY A 245 8.67 -20.04 6.09
N VAL A 246 7.55 -19.43 5.74
CA VAL A 246 7.35 -17.98 5.79
C VAL A 246 7.60 -17.44 7.19
N THR A 247 8.42 -16.39 7.28
CA THR A 247 8.78 -15.72 8.55
C THR A 247 8.10 -14.38 8.74
N ALA A 248 7.65 -13.75 7.66
CA ALA A 248 7.05 -12.41 7.68
C ALA A 248 5.82 -12.33 6.77
N LEU A 249 4.74 -11.71 7.31
CA LEU A 249 3.46 -11.63 6.61
C LEU A 249 2.92 -10.19 6.65
N PRO A 250 3.07 -9.41 5.57
CA PRO A 250 2.43 -8.10 5.43
C PRO A 250 0.95 -8.25 5.10
N LEU A 251 0.09 -7.65 5.91
CA LEU A 251 -1.36 -7.75 5.84
C LEU A 251 -2.04 -6.38 5.81
N VAL A 252 -3.27 -6.37 5.36
CA VAL A 252 -4.23 -5.29 5.58
C VAL A 252 -5.35 -5.81 6.51
N PRO A 253 -6.10 -4.95 7.21
CA PRO A 253 -7.12 -5.40 8.17
C PRO A 253 -8.17 -6.35 7.58
N SER A 254 -8.57 -6.18 6.33
CA SER A 254 -9.49 -7.11 5.65
C SER A 254 -8.91 -8.52 5.49
N THR A 255 -7.60 -8.62 5.21
CA THR A 255 -6.93 -9.93 5.14
C THR A 255 -6.82 -10.56 6.53
N VAL A 256 -6.57 -9.75 7.58
CA VAL A 256 -6.63 -10.23 8.97
C VAL A 256 -8.01 -10.79 9.30
N ALA A 257 -9.08 -10.08 8.94
CA ALA A 257 -10.45 -10.57 9.13
C ALA A 257 -10.69 -11.92 8.42
N THR A 258 -10.19 -12.06 7.17
CA THR A 258 -10.26 -13.31 6.40
C THR A 258 -9.52 -14.46 7.10
N ILE A 259 -8.34 -14.21 7.66
CA ILE A 259 -7.59 -15.22 8.43
C ILE A 259 -8.38 -15.63 9.67
N LEU A 260 -8.86 -14.65 10.44
CA LEU A 260 -9.61 -14.90 11.69
C LEU A 260 -11.00 -15.52 11.50
N ALA A 261 -11.54 -15.49 10.27
CA ALA A 261 -12.79 -16.17 9.92
C ALA A 261 -12.62 -17.66 9.59
N GLN A 262 -11.39 -18.19 9.61
CA GLN A 262 -11.15 -19.60 9.33
C GLN A 262 -11.29 -20.44 10.60
N ASP A 263 -12.26 -21.36 10.62
CA ASP A 263 -12.61 -22.19 11.79
C ASP A 263 -11.52 -23.25 12.11
N ASN A 264 -10.66 -23.57 11.16
CA ASN A 264 -9.67 -24.64 11.28
C ASN A 264 -8.29 -24.19 11.79
N LEU A 265 -8.13 -22.94 12.21
CA LEU A 265 -6.88 -22.42 12.76
C LEU A 265 -6.80 -22.67 14.27
N ALA A 266 -5.81 -23.46 14.66
CA ALA A 266 -5.48 -23.70 16.07
C ALA A 266 -4.35 -22.75 16.54
N PRO A 267 -4.21 -22.53 17.85
CA PRO A 267 -3.05 -21.82 18.39
C PRO A 267 -1.75 -22.46 17.92
N GLY A 268 -0.81 -21.62 17.44
CA GLY A 268 0.47 -22.06 16.87
C GLY A 268 0.41 -22.53 15.40
N ALA A 269 -0.67 -22.21 14.65
CA ALA A 269 -0.87 -22.64 13.27
C ALA A 269 0.29 -22.26 12.31
N PHE A 270 1.04 -21.20 12.61
CA PHE A 270 2.13 -20.68 11.76
C PHE A 270 3.44 -20.57 12.55
N PRO A 271 4.11 -21.71 12.85
CA PRO A 271 5.24 -21.73 13.78
C PRO A 271 6.50 -21.03 13.26
N THR A 272 6.61 -20.81 11.96
CA THR A 272 7.76 -20.11 11.34
C THR A 272 7.60 -18.59 11.34
N LEU A 273 6.36 -18.06 11.52
CA LEU A 273 6.11 -16.63 11.50
C LEU A 273 6.78 -15.94 12.69
N ARG A 274 7.64 -14.99 12.40
CA ARG A 274 8.31 -14.12 13.37
C ARG A 274 7.50 -12.86 13.62
N TYR A 275 6.93 -12.29 12.55
CA TYR A 275 6.15 -11.06 12.65
C TYR A 275 5.09 -10.91 11.56
N ILE A 276 4.08 -10.13 11.90
CA ILE A 276 3.05 -9.62 11.01
C ILE A 276 3.16 -8.11 10.98
N THR A 277 3.00 -7.52 9.80
CA THR A 277 2.83 -6.06 9.67
C THR A 277 1.42 -5.75 9.20
N SER A 278 0.78 -4.73 9.76
CA SER A 278 -0.55 -4.26 9.32
C SER A 278 -0.53 -2.77 9.04
N ALA A 279 -1.06 -2.38 7.89
CA ALA A 279 -1.15 -0.99 7.46
C ALA A 279 -2.34 -0.78 6.50
N ALA A 280 -2.48 0.44 5.98
CA ALA A 280 -3.48 0.86 5.01
C ALA A 280 -4.86 1.21 5.59
N ALA A 281 -5.24 0.63 6.72
CA ALA A 281 -6.41 1.01 7.51
C ALA A 281 -6.14 0.69 8.99
N ASN A 282 -7.03 1.15 9.89
CA ASN A 282 -6.94 0.82 11.30
C ASN A 282 -7.17 -0.68 11.51
N LEU A 283 -6.30 -1.32 12.31
CA LEU A 283 -6.47 -2.71 12.72
C LEU A 283 -7.36 -2.75 13.97
N PRO A 284 -8.56 -3.34 13.91
CA PRO A 284 -9.48 -3.37 15.04
C PRO A 284 -8.86 -4.06 16.26
N VAL A 285 -9.12 -3.53 17.45
CA VAL A 285 -8.65 -4.09 18.73
C VAL A 285 -9.02 -5.56 18.89
N PRO A 286 -10.28 -6.00 18.63
CA PRO A 286 -10.64 -7.41 18.72
C PRO A 286 -9.82 -8.32 17.78
N HIS A 287 -9.38 -7.80 16.63
CA HIS A 287 -8.52 -8.55 15.70
C HIS A 287 -7.10 -8.73 16.28
N ILE A 288 -6.56 -7.71 16.92
CA ILE A 288 -5.26 -7.79 17.61
C ILE A 288 -5.30 -8.85 18.70
N GLU A 289 -6.34 -8.82 19.55
CA GLU A 289 -6.53 -9.77 20.65
C GLU A 289 -6.65 -11.22 20.13
N ARG A 290 -7.45 -11.43 19.08
CA ARG A 290 -7.61 -12.75 18.46
C ARG A 290 -6.33 -13.24 17.78
N LEU A 291 -5.58 -12.37 17.09
CA LEU A 291 -4.27 -12.72 16.53
C LEU A 291 -3.29 -13.14 17.62
N LYS A 292 -3.25 -12.43 18.76
CA LYS A 292 -2.41 -12.78 19.90
C LYS A 292 -2.84 -14.07 20.58
N ALA A 293 -4.14 -14.38 20.62
CA ALA A 293 -4.64 -15.66 21.12
C ALA A 293 -4.24 -16.83 20.17
N LEU A 294 -4.29 -16.60 18.85
CA LEU A 294 -3.90 -17.58 17.83
C LEU A 294 -2.36 -17.78 17.78
N MET A 295 -1.61 -16.71 17.94
CA MET A 295 -0.14 -16.67 17.84
C MET A 295 0.46 -15.83 18.99
N PRO A 296 0.61 -16.39 20.21
CA PRO A 296 1.02 -15.63 21.40
C PRO A 296 2.35 -14.91 21.25
N ASP A 297 3.34 -15.53 20.61
CA ASP A 297 4.71 -15.03 20.47
C ASP A 297 4.92 -14.14 19.24
N ILE A 298 3.90 -14.00 18.37
CA ILE A 298 4.01 -13.20 17.14
C ILE A 298 4.25 -11.72 17.45
N ARG A 299 5.21 -11.11 16.78
CA ARG A 299 5.36 -9.65 16.79
C ARG A 299 4.39 -9.03 15.80
N ILE A 300 3.51 -8.14 16.24
CA ILE A 300 2.55 -7.44 15.39
C ILE A 300 2.95 -5.96 15.34
N TYR A 301 3.29 -5.49 14.14
CA TYR A 301 3.58 -4.10 13.87
C TYR A 301 2.35 -3.42 13.27
N VAL A 302 1.66 -2.61 14.04
CA VAL A 302 0.62 -1.71 13.53
C VAL A 302 1.30 -0.46 13.02
N MET A 303 0.99 -0.06 11.79
CA MET A 303 1.75 0.99 11.10
C MET A 303 0.82 1.96 10.39
N TYR A 304 1.24 3.22 10.30
CA TYR A 304 0.57 4.23 9.49
C TYR A 304 1.52 4.81 8.44
N GLY A 305 0.95 5.17 7.31
CA GLY A 305 1.62 5.88 6.22
C GLY A 305 0.71 6.07 5.02
N GLN A 306 1.11 6.95 4.15
CA GLN A 306 0.44 7.28 2.89
C GLN A 306 1.39 7.02 1.72
N THR A 307 0.89 7.03 0.49
CA THR A 307 1.74 6.92 -0.71
C THR A 307 2.79 8.03 -0.75
N GLU A 308 2.43 9.22 -0.27
CA GLU A 308 3.24 10.44 -0.22
C GLU A 308 4.46 10.36 0.71
N CYS A 309 4.45 9.45 1.69
CA CYS A 309 5.58 9.25 2.61
C CYS A 309 5.90 7.78 2.88
N LYS A 310 5.29 6.84 2.16
CA LYS A 310 5.41 5.40 2.33
C LYS A 310 5.04 4.92 3.74
N ARG A 311 5.76 5.35 4.76
CA ARG A 311 5.59 5.01 6.17
C ARG A 311 5.94 6.23 7.02
N ALA A 312 5.10 6.56 7.98
CA ALA A 312 5.37 7.64 8.93
C ALA A 312 5.56 7.12 10.35
N THR A 313 4.75 6.14 10.76
CA THR A 313 4.81 5.61 12.13
C THR A 313 4.70 4.09 12.19
N TYR A 314 5.14 3.54 13.30
CA TYR A 314 4.96 2.13 13.67
C TYR A 314 4.73 2.01 15.18
N LEU A 315 3.90 1.07 15.59
CA LEU A 315 3.74 0.70 16.99
C LEU A 315 4.75 -0.39 17.33
N PRO A 316 5.70 -0.14 18.25
CA PRO A 316 6.61 -1.16 18.72
C PRO A 316 5.84 -2.36 19.28
N PRO A 317 6.16 -3.61 18.89
CA PRO A 317 5.39 -4.79 19.28
C PRO A 317 5.30 -5.00 20.80
N GLU A 318 6.33 -4.58 21.54
CA GLU A 318 6.38 -4.61 23.02
C GLU A 318 5.39 -3.64 23.67
N ARG A 319 4.95 -2.61 22.93
CA ARG A 319 3.97 -1.62 23.39
C ARG A 319 2.56 -1.89 22.85
N LEU A 320 2.35 -3.02 22.11
CA LEU A 320 1.10 -3.30 21.42
C LEU A 320 -0.10 -3.33 22.37
N LEU A 321 0.05 -3.96 23.54
CA LEU A 321 -1.08 -4.18 24.46
C LEU A 321 -1.35 -3.00 25.39
N ASP A 322 -0.32 -2.23 25.75
CA ASP A 322 -0.49 -1.03 26.59
C ASP A 322 -0.82 0.24 25.78
N LYS A 323 -0.55 0.23 24.48
CA LYS A 323 -0.90 1.29 23.52
C LYS A 323 -1.87 0.82 22.43
N ILE A 324 -2.77 -0.08 22.80
CA ILE A 324 -3.72 -0.67 21.85
C ILE A 324 -4.55 0.41 21.14
N GLY A 325 -4.72 0.26 19.83
CA GLY A 325 -5.39 1.26 18.98
C GLY A 325 -4.49 2.39 18.50
N SER A 326 -3.25 2.50 19.01
CA SER A 326 -2.25 3.43 18.48
C SER A 326 -1.64 2.92 17.18
N VAL A 327 -1.21 3.85 16.32
CA VAL A 327 -0.33 3.57 15.18
C VAL A 327 1.15 3.85 15.51
N GLY A 328 1.43 4.10 16.79
CA GLY A 328 2.78 4.19 17.36
C GLY A 328 3.44 5.55 17.27
N ILE A 329 4.74 5.51 17.05
CA ILE A 329 5.69 6.64 17.04
C ILE A 329 6.34 6.77 15.66
N ALA A 330 7.06 7.86 15.42
CA ALA A 330 7.81 8.08 14.18
C ALA A 330 8.75 6.92 13.88
N ILE A 331 8.85 6.54 12.58
CA ILE A 331 9.90 5.63 12.12
C ILE A 331 11.29 6.29 12.24
N PRO A 332 12.39 5.52 12.28
CA PRO A 332 13.74 6.09 12.28
C PRO A 332 13.95 7.12 11.16
N ASN A 333 14.73 8.16 11.45
CA ASN A 333 15.04 9.26 10.53
C ASN A 333 13.81 10.04 10.02
N THR A 334 12.78 10.15 10.86
CA THR A 334 11.52 10.84 10.57
C THR A 334 11.08 11.64 11.77
N GLU A 335 10.58 12.83 11.51
CA GLU A 335 9.86 13.64 12.50
C GLU A 335 8.38 13.66 12.15
N VAL A 336 7.54 13.49 13.17
CA VAL A 336 6.10 13.66 13.08
C VAL A 336 5.60 14.57 14.20
N PHE A 337 4.65 15.43 13.90
CA PHE A 337 4.03 16.32 14.89
C PHE A 337 2.64 16.71 14.43
N LEU A 338 1.82 17.17 15.39
CA LEU A 338 0.48 17.65 15.09
C LEU A 338 0.47 19.16 14.97
N VAL A 339 -0.39 19.68 14.08
CA VAL A 339 -0.61 21.12 13.92
C VAL A 339 -2.09 21.46 14.01
N ASP A 340 -2.37 22.68 14.44
CA ASP A 340 -3.69 23.30 14.41
C ASP A 340 -4.09 23.74 12.98
N PRO A 341 -5.31 24.27 12.77
CA PRO A 341 -5.74 24.78 11.46
C PRO A 341 -4.87 25.89 10.89
N ASP A 342 -4.18 26.65 11.73
CA ASP A 342 -3.27 27.74 11.34
C ASP A 342 -1.85 27.25 11.04
N GLY A 343 -1.59 25.92 11.24
CA GLY A 343 -0.30 25.27 11.00
C GLY A 343 0.67 25.39 12.16
N GLN A 344 0.22 25.85 13.34
CA GLN A 344 1.07 25.92 14.54
C GLN A 344 1.21 24.55 15.19
N ARG A 345 2.44 24.24 15.63
CA ARG A 345 2.74 22.97 16.28
C ARG A 345 2.02 22.84 17.63
N LEU A 346 1.37 21.72 17.84
CA LEU A 346 0.59 21.43 19.04
C LEU A 346 1.43 20.65 20.08
N PRO A 347 1.13 20.80 21.39
CA PRO A 347 1.75 20.02 22.45
C PRO A 347 1.26 18.56 22.42
N LEU A 348 1.96 17.68 23.19
CA LEU A 348 1.48 16.32 23.44
C LEU A 348 0.12 16.33 24.13
N GLY A 349 -0.72 15.36 23.85
CA GLY A 349 -2.10 15.24 24.33
C GLY A 349 -3.13 15.98 23.47
N ALA A 350 -2.70 16.79 22.52
CA ALA A 350 -3.60 17.55 21.64
C ALA A 350 -4.07 16.74 20.43
N GLU A 351 -5.09 17.26 19.75
CA GLU A 351 -5.61 16.78 18.47
C GLU A 351 -5.30 17.78 17.36
N GLY A 352 -4.86 17.28 16.20
CA GLY A 352 -4.54 18.10 15.05
C GLY A 352 -4.19 17.32 13.80
N GLU A 353 -3.89 18.03 12.72
CA GLU A 353 -3.41 17.43 11.48
C GLU A 353 -1.99 16.92 11.65
N LEU A 354 -1.73 15.67 11.23
CA LEU A 354 -0.39 15.10 11.25
C LEU A 354 0.47 15.71 10.15
N VAL A 355 1.63 16.18 10.52
CA VAL A 355 2.70 16.62 9.61
C VAL A 355 3.87 15.64 9.69
N VAL A 356 4.43 15.30 8.53
CA VAL A 356 5.56 14.38 8.41
C VAL A 356 6.74 15.11 7.75
N ARG A 357 7.91 15.01 8.36
CA ARG A 357 9.19 15.50 7.85
C ARG A 357 10.19 14.35 7.80
N GLY A 358 10.79 14.12 6.64
CA GLY A 358 11.80 13.07 6.48
C GLY A 358 12.23 12.88 5.03
N PRO A 359 13.38 12.22 4.80
CA PRO A 359 13.95 12.03 3.46
C PRO A 359 13.11 11.09 2.56
N HIS A 360 12.19 10.34 3.14
CA HIS A 360 11.27 9.43 2.45
C HIS A 360 9.99 10.13 1.93
N VAL A 361 9.78 11.41 2.26
CA VAL A 361 8.66 12.21 1.76
C VAL A 361 8.81 12.45 0.26
N MET A 362 7.72 12.33 -0.48
CA MET A 362 7.65 12.47 -1.94
C MET A 362 8.28 13.74 -2.49
N GLN A 363 8.58 13.76 -3.79
CA GLN A 363 9.01 14.98 -4.47
C GLN A 363 7.84 15.92 -4.84
N GLY A 364 6.62 15.46 -4.78
CA GLY A 364 5.39 16.15 -5.12
C GLY A 364 4.47 15.27 -5.98
N TYR A 365 3.46 15.88 -6.57
CA TYR A 365 2.57 15.23 -7.53
C TYR A 365 2.99 15.56 -8.97
N TRP A 366 3.02 14.54 -9.81
CA TRP A 366 3.38 14.67 -11.23
C TRP A 366 2.45 15.67 -11.92
N GLN A 367 3.04 16.63 -12.65
CA GLN A 367 2.34 17.67 -13.40
C GLN A 367 1.24 18.45 -12.62
N ALA A 368 1.31 18.44 -11.28
CA ALA A 368 0.29 19.06 -10.42
C ALA A 368 0.91 19.96 -9.34
N PRO A 369 1.51 21.12 -9.73
CA PRO A 369 2.21 22.02 -8.80
C PRO A 369 1.29 22.57 -7.70
N ASP A 370 0.04 22.91 -8.02
CA ASP A 370 -0.91 23.42 -7.02
C ASP A 370 -1.29 22.37 -5.98
N LYS A 371 -1.50 21.09 -6.41
CA LYS A 371 -1.75 19.99 -5.48
C LYS A 371 -0.50 19.74 -4.62
N THR A 372 0.69 19.85 -5.21
CA THR A 372 1.96 19.73 -4.50
C THR A 372 2.11 20.80 -3.43
N ALA A 373 1.89 22.07 -3.77
CA ALA A 373 2.03 23.19 -2.84
C ALA A 373 1.04 23.12 -1.65
N ARG A 374 -0.12 22.48 -1.84
CA ARG A 374 -1.08 22.24 -0.73
C ARG A 374 -0.61 21.17 0.23
N ALA A 375 0.00 20.09 -0.30
CA ALA A 375 0.44 18.95 0.49
C ALA A 375 1.84 19.12 1.08
N LEU A 376 2.76 19.72 0.31
CA LEU A 376 4.14 19.97 0.72
C LEU A 376 4.34 21.46 0.99
N ARG A 377 4.60 21.81 2.24
CA ARG A 377 4.87 23.18 2.67
C ARG A 377 6.31 23.35 3.12
N SER A 378 6.83 24.56 3.06
CA SER A 378 8.12 24.91 3.66
C SER A 378 8.03 24.81 5.18
N GLY A 379 9.12 24.35 5.80
CA GLY A 379 9.31 24.39 7.24
C GLY A 379 10.10 25.62 7.67
N ASP A 380 10.77 25.53 8.82
CA ASP A 380 11.58 26.62 9.39
C ASP A 380 12.77 26.97 8.54
N HIS A 381 13.25 26.04 7.70
CA HIS A 381 14.36 26.23 6.81
C HIS A 381 13.96 26.07 5.34
N PRO A 382 14.64 26.75 4.38
CA PRO A 382 14.32 26.68 2.96
C PRO A 382 14.38 25.28 2.35
N TRP A 383 15.14 24.37 2.94
CA TRP A 383 15.27 22.97 2.51
C TRP A 383 14.27 22.01 3.17
N ASP A 384 13.52 22.49 4.15
CA ASP A 384 12.49 21.66 4.80
C ASP A 384 11.30 21.43 3.86
N LYS A 385 10.90 20.15 3.75
CA LYS A 385 9.66 19.75 3.12
C LYS A 385 8.78 19.09 4.17
N LEU A 386 7.68 19.76 4.51
CA LEU A 386 6.70 19.29 5.47
C LEU A 386 5.50 18.73 4.72
N LEU A 387 5.22 17.44 4.87
CA LEU A 387 4.03 16.82 4.31
C LEU A 387 2.86 17.01 5.27
N PHE A 388 1.88 17.79 4.88
CA PHE A 388 0.57 17.90 5.52
C PHE A 388 -0.29 16.73 5.03
N THR A 389 -0.58 15.78 5.93
CA THR A 389 -1.16 14.50 5.53
C THR A 389 -2.65 14.57 5.20
N GLY A 390 -3.35 15.58 5.69
CA GLY A 390 -4.81 15.65 5.67
C GLY A 390 -5.47 14.66 6.64
N ASP A 391 -4.70 14.00 7.50
CA ASP A 391 -5.19 13.05 8.48
C ASP A 391 -5.10 13.66 9.88
N ILE A 392 -6.17 13.53 10.66
CA ILE A 392 -6.29 14.05 12.02
C ILE A 392 -5.89 12.95 13.01
N PHE A 393 -5.06 13.33 13.95
CA PHE A 393 -4.55 12.45 14.99
C PHE A 393 -4.66 13.09 16.37
N ARG A 394 -4.60 12.25 17.39
CA ARG A 394 -4.35 12.65 18.78
C ARG A 394 -3.06 12.01 19.24
N THR A 395 -2.26 12.72 20.02
CA THR A 395 -1.14 12.13 20.77
C THR A 395 -1.56 11.86 22.22
N ASP A 396 -0.95 10.86 22.87
CA ASP A 396 -0.99 10.74 24.32
C ASP A 396 0.22 11.45 24.97
N SER A 397 0.32 11.38 26.31
CA SER A 397 1.42 11.98 27.09
C SER A 397 2.79 11.40 26.77
N ASP A 398 2.85 10.18 26.23
CA ASP A 398 4.08 9.49 25.85
C ASP A 398 4.43 9.74 24.36
N GLY A 399 3.61 10.49 23.62
CA GLY A 399 3.81 10.82 22.22
C GLY A 399 3.32 9.75 21.22
N PHE A 400 2.58 8.73 21.67
CA PHE A 400 1.97 7.76 20.77
C PHE A 400 0.79 8.37 20.01
N LEU A 401 0.70 8.06 18.74
CA LEU A 401 -0.28 8.62 17.80
C LEU A 401 -1.50 7.70 17.63
N TYR A 402 -2.68 8.29 17.72
CA TYR A 402 -3.97 7.63 17.51
C TYR A 402 -4.68 8.30 16.34
N PHE A 403 -4.99 7.52 15.31
CA PHE A 403 -5.72 8.01 14.14
C PHE A 403 -7.18 8.33 14.51
N ILE A 404 -7.64 9.54 14.19
CA ILE A 404 -9.02 9.96 14.40
C ILE A 404 -9.81 9.84 13.09
N GLY A 405 -9.31 10.41 12.00
CA GLY A 405 -10.00 10.38 10.72
C GLY A 405 -9.32 11.25 9.67
N ARG A 406 -9.89 11.23 8.47
CA ARG A 406 -9.50 12.15 7.41
C ARG A 406 -10.14 13.52 7.67
N LYS A 407 -9.39 14.59 7.42
CA LYS A 407 -9.88 15.98 7.54
C LYS A 407 -11.09 16.25 6.64
N ASP A 408 -11.10 15.64 5.46
CA ASP A 408 -12.14 15.71 4.44
C ASP A 408 -13.28 14.68 4.63
N GLU A 409 -13.18 13.77 5.59
CA GLU A 409 -14.18 12.73 5.89
C GLU A 409 -14.87 12.93 7.27
N ILE A 410 -14.44 13.91 8.04
CA ILE A 410 -15.09 14.25 9.33
C ILE A 410 -16.53 14.68 9.07
N ILE A 411 -17.49 13.95 9.66
CA ILE A 411 -18.92 14.18 9.52
C ILE A 411 -19.32 15.36 10.43
N LYS A 412 -20.15 16.26 9.92
CA LYS A 412 -20.70 17.37 10.70
C LYS A 412 -22.15 17.09 11.10
N SER A 413 -22.32 16.28 12.15
CA SER A 413 -23.64 15.87 12.63
C SER A 413 -24.11 16.76 13.78
N ARG A 414 -25.28 17.40 13.65
CA ARG A 414 -25.87 18.29 14.66
C ARG A 414 -24.94 19.43 15.11
N GLY A 415 -24.08 19.90 14.21
CA GLY A 415 -23.08 20.94 14.50
C GLY A 415 -21.79 20.44 15.13
N GLU A 416 -21.72 19.18 15.53
CA GLU A 416 -20.54 18.51 16.12
C GLU A 416 -19.73 17.77 15.07
N LYS A 417 -18.42 17.65 15.32
CA LYS A 417 -17.49 16.91 14.45
C LYS A 417 -17.44 15.45 14.89
N VAL A 418 -17.84 14.54 14.01
CA VAL A 418 -17.81 13.10 14.25
C VAL A 418 -16.76 12.44 13.38
N ALA A 419 -15.83 11.76 13.99
CA ALA A 419 -14.87 10.91 13.30
C ALA A 419 -15.53 9.58 12.94
N PRO A 420 -15.64 9.20 11.66
CA PRO A 420 -16.21 7.92 11.27
C PRO A 420 -15.57 6.72 11.98
N ALA A 421 -14.25 6.76 12.16
CA ALA A 421 -13.50 5.68 12.81
C ALA A 421 -13.94 5.42 14.27
N ALA A 422 -14.39 6.45 14.99
CA ALA A 422 -14.87 6.29 16.36
C ALA A 422 -16.19 5.49 16.39
N VAL A 423 -17.09 5.74 15.46
CA VAL A 423 -18.36 5.00 15.32
C VAL A 423 -18.09 3.59 14.80
N GLU A 424 -17.22 3.43 13.81
CA GLU A 424 -16.77 2.13 13.26
C GLU A 424 -16.19 1.24 14.37
N ALA A 425 -15.38 1.79 15.27
CA ALA A 425 -14.79 1.03 16.38
C ALA A 425 -15.87 0.45 17.33
N VAL A 426 -16.91 1.21 17.61
CA VAL A 426 -18.02 0.73 18.45
C VAL A 426 -18.84 -0.32 17.74
N LEU A 427 -19.12 -0.14 16.44
CA LEU A 427 -19.84 -1.12 15.63
C LEU A 427 -19.06 -2.44 15.53
N LEU A 428 -17.74 -2.39 15.30
CA LEU A 428 -16.89 -3.58 15.23
C LEU A 428 -16.74 -4.33 16.57
N ALA A 429 -17.01 -3.67 17.69
CA ALA A 429 -17.08 -4.31 19.01
C ALA A 429 -18.42 -5.00 19.28
N PHE A 430 -19.44 -4.82 18.43
CA PHE A 430 -20.71 -5.54 18.56
C PHE A 430 -20.56 -6.99 18.06
N PRO A 431 -20.99 -8.00 18.84
CA PRO A 431 -20.88 -9.40 18.44
C PRO A 431 -21.56 -9.69 17.10
N GLY A 432 -20.83 -10.27 16.17
CA GLY A 432 -21.34 -10.67 14.84
C GLY A 432 -21.09 -9.65 13.73
N ILE A 433 -20.62 -8.42 14.01
CA ILE A 433 -20.17 -7.49 12.99
C ILE A 433 -18.69 -7.75 12.67
N SER A 434 -18.40 -8.09 11.43
CA SER A 434 -17.04 -8.36 10.95
C SER A 434 -16.37 -7.14 10.32
N GLU A 435 -17.16 -6.28 9.65
CA GLU A 435 -16.70 -5.04 9.04
C GLU A 435 -17.74 -3.93 9.20
N ALA A 436 -17.26 -2.68 9.30
CA ALA A 436 -18.10 -1.50 9.36
C ALA A 436 -17.51 -0.37 8.53
N LEU A 437 -18.34 0.42 7.87
CA LEU A 437 -17.98 1.62 7.14
C LEU A 437 -19.01 2.71 7.45
N VAL A 438 -18.53 3.83 8.00
CA VAL A 438 -19.36 4.94 8.45
C VAL A 438 -19.06 6.19 7.65
N PHE A 439 -20.09 6.92 7.24
CA PHE A 439 -19.97 8.19 6.53
C PHE A 439 -21.19 9.08 6.73
N GLY A 440 -21.02 10.38 6.48
CA GLY A 440 -22.10 11.36 6.52
C GLY A 440 -22.91 11.33 5.23
N VAL A 441 -24.23 11.48 5.37
CA VAL A 441 -25.15 11.75 4.25
C VAL A 441 -25.89 13.04 4.54
N PRO A 442 -26.23 13.85 3.52
CA PRO A 442 -26.99 15.07 3.73
C PRO A 442 -28.29 14.82 4.48
N ASP A 443 -28.60 15.67 5.47
CA ASP A 443 -29.79 15.56 6.30
C ASP A 443 -30.34 16.96 6.61
N GLU A 444 -31.62 17.17 6.38
CA GLU A 444 -32.29 18.49 6.54
C GLU A 444 -32.27 19.00 7.99
N VAL A 445 -32.23 18.09 8.98
CA VAL A 445 -32.29 18.44 10.41
C VAL A 445 -30.90 18.50 11.03
N TYR A 446 -30.03 17.56 10.65
CA TYR A 446 -28.72 17.37 11.30
C TYR A 446 -27.55 17.99 10.52
N GLY A 447 -27.81 18.55 9.30
CA GLY A 447 -26.78 18.91 8.34
C GLY A 447 -26.23 17.67 7.64
N GLU A 448 -25.60 16.79 8.41
CA GLU A 448 -25.26 15.42 7.99
C GLU A 448 -25.77 14.41 9.01
N ALA A 449 -26.43 13.33 8.53
CA ALA A 449 -26.76 12.18 9.33
C ALA A 449 -25.67 11.11 9.17
N ILE A 450 -25.43 10.36 10.23
CA ILE A 450 -24.48 9.26 10.21
C ILE A 450 -25.15 8.03 9.62
N LEU A 451 -24.56 7.47 8.56
CA LEU A 451 -24.94 6.21 7.95
C LEU A 451 -23.82 5.20 8.16
N ALA A 452 -24.19 3.98 8.57
CA ALA A 452 -23.27 2.87 8.71
C ALA A 452 -23.63 1.74 7.72
N ILE A 453 -22.63 1.19 7.04
CA ILE A 453 -22.73 -0.10 6.34
C ILE A 453 -22.01 -1.13 7.19
N VAL A 454 -22.66 -2.23 7.51
CA VAL A 454 -22.07 -3.31 8.31
C VAL A 454 -22.10 -4.63 7.55
N VAL A 455 -21.06 -5.44 7.74
CA VAL A 455 -20.97 -6.82 7.25
C VAL A 455 -21.05 -7.75 8.45
N CYS A 456 -21.94 -8.72 8.39
CA CYS A 456 -22.15 -9.70 9.45
C CYS A 456 -22.38 -11.10 8.86
N ALA A 457 -21.90 -12.13 9.59
CA ALA A 457 -22.02 -13.53 9.17
C ALA A 457 -23.42 -14.11 9.45
N GLN A 458 -24.22 -13.44 10.26
CA GLN A 458 -25.56 -13.83 10.66
C GLN A 458 -26.50 -12.63 10.66
N GLU A 459 -27.78 -12.87 10.63
CA GLU A 459 -28.79 -11.82 10.72
C GLU A 459 -28.78 -11.19 12.13
N LEU A 460 -28.67 -9.86 12.19
CA LEU A 460 -28.60 -9.07 13.42
C LEU A 460 -29.77 -8.08 13.47
N ASP A 461 -30.25 -7.79 14.66
CA ASP A 461 -31.31 -6.78 14.86
C ASP A 461 -30.67 -5.37 14.90
N GLU A 462 -31.08 -4.52 13.96
CA GLU A 462 -30.65 -3.11 13.89
C GLU A 462 -30.89 -2.36 15.20
N ARG A 463 -32.01 -2.64 15.88
CA ARG A 463 -32.38 -1.98 17.14
C ARG A 463 -31.39 -2.31 18.27
N GLU A 464 -30.90 -3.55 18.30
CA GLU A 464 -29.89 -3.95 19.29
C GLU A 464 -28.56 -3.25 19.03
N ILE A 465 -28.16 -3.11 17.76
CA ILE A 465 -26.95 -2.38 17.38
C ILE A 465 -27.07 -0.91 17.75
N VAL A 466 -28.18 -0.25 17.42
CA VAL A 466 -28.44 1.16 17.78
C VAL A 466 -28.41 1.35 19.28
N LYS A 467 -29.04 0.47 20.05
CA LYS A 467 -29.03 0.51 21.53
C LYS A 467 -27.61 0.31 22.09
N TYR A 468 -26.83 -0.55 21.47
CA TYR A 468 -25.44 -0.77 21.84
C TYR A 468 -24.61 0.48 21.58
N CYS A 469 -24.76 1.12 20.41
CA CYS A 469 -24.15 2.40 20.09
C CYS A 469 -24.54 3.48 21.09
N ALA A 470 -25.83 3.63 21.38
CA ALA A 470 -26.35 4.62 22.33
C ALA A 470 -25.80 4.46 23.76
N SER A 471 -25.37 3.27 24.14
CA SER A 471 -24.74 3.05 25.44
C SER A 471 -23.25 3.40 25.50
N ARG A 472 -22.62 3.78 24.38
CA ARG A 472 -21.16 3.96 24.22
C ARG A 472 -20.75 5.20 23.47
N LEU A 473 -21.66 5.82 22.75
CA LEU A 473 -21.45 7.01 21.92
C LEU A 473 -22.37 8.13 22.36
N GLU A 474 -21.97 9.35 22.13
CA GLU A 474 -22.81 10.53 22.27
C GLU A 474 -23.95 10.51 21.23
N ASP A 475 -25.07 11.12 21.56
CA ASP A 475 -26.31 11.09 20.74
C ASP A 475 -26.11 11.55 19.29
N TYR A 476 -25.19 12.50 19.06
CA TYR A 476 -24.87 13.01 17.72
C TYR A 476 -23.96 12.05 16.91
N MET A 477 -23.40 11.02 17.55
CA MET A 477 -22.55 10.00 16.93
C MET A 477 -23.30 8.69 16.58
N ILE A 478 -24.55 8.57 17.01
CA ILE A 478 -25.34 7.35 16.78
C ILE A 478 -25.76 7.28 15.31
N PRO A 479 -25.51 6.15 14.60
CA PRO A 479 -25.98 5.98 13.24
C PRO A 479 -27.50 6.13 13.14
N LYS A 480 -27.96 7.02 12.24
CA LYS A 480 -29.38 7.19 11.92
C LYS A 480 -29.89 6.03 11.05
N THR A 481 -29.01 5.45 10.26
CA THR A 481 -29.33 4.34 9.34
C THR A 481 -28.19 3.32 9.36
N ILE A 482 -28.53 2.04 9.47
CA ILE A 482 -27.61 0.92 9.38
C ILE A 482 -28.01 0.05 8.19
N LEU A 483 -27.09 -0.12 7.23
CA LEU A 483 -27.32 -0.97 6.06
C LEU A 483 -26.50 -2.26 6.18
N PHE A 484 -27.18 -3.38 6.10
CA PHE A 484 -26.55 -4.70 6.10
C PHE A 484 -26.14 -5.07 4.66
N ARG A 485 -24.88 -5.49 4.47
CA ARG A 485 -24.33 -5.91 3.19
C ARG A 485 -23.43 -7.14 3.35
N ASN A 486 -23.25 -7.89 2.26
CA ASN A 486 -22.35 -9.05 2.24
C ASN A 486 -20.88 -8.65 2.13
N ASP A 487 -20.58 -7.46 1.64
CA ASP A 487 -19.22 -6.89 1.52
C ASP A 487 -19.29 -5.36 1.52
N LEU A 488 -18.18 -4.71 1.88
CA LEU A 488 -18.03 -3.26 1.80
C LEU A 488 -17.61 -2.82 0.39
N PRO A 489 -18.07 -1.65 -0.09
CA PRO A 489 -17.55 -1.05 -1.32
C PRO A 489 -16.05 -0.78 -1.19
N ARG A 490 -15.24 -1.34 -2.11
CA ARG A 490 -13.78 -1.27 -2.04
C ARG A 490 -13.17 -0.60 -3.27
N THR A 491 -12.06 0.08 -3.05
CA THR A 491 -11.19 0.54 -4.12
C THR A 491 -10.46 -0.66 -4.77
N PRO A 492 -9.85 -0.48 -5.95
CA PRO A 492 -9.00 -1.52 -6.57
C PRO A 492 -7.81 -1.97 -5.70
N SER A 493 -7.43 -1.16 -4.70
CA SER A 493 -6.41 -1.53 -3.71
C SER A 493 -6.94 -2.35 -2.53
N GLY A 494 -8.24 -2.71 -2.54
CA GLY A 494 -8.88 -3.48 -1.47
C GLY A 494 -9.33 -2.66 -0.26
N LYS A 495 -9.14 -1.33 -0.25
CA LYS A 495 -9.58 -0.45 0.84
C LYS A 495 -11.09 -0.19 0.75
N ALA A 496 -11.80 -0.26 1.88
CA ALA A 496 -13.17 0.24 1.96
C ALA A 496 -13.24 1.73 1.57
N SER A 497 -14.26 2.12 0.82
CA SER A 497 -14.37 3.45 0.22
C SER A 497 -15.71 4.09 0.51
N ARG A 498 -15.71 5.13 1.36
CA ARG A 498 -16.90 5.93 1.68
C ARG A 498 -17.48 6.60 0.45
N ARG A 499 -16.64 7.06 -0.48
CA ARG A 499 -17.08 7.66 -1.74
C ARG A 499 -17.85 6.67 -2.62
N LEU A 500 -17.34 5.43 -2.75
CA LEU A 500 -18.08 4.39 -3.50
C LEU A 500 -19.36 4.00 -2.78
N ALA A 501 -19.34 3.97 -1.46
CA ALA A 501 -20.53 3.71 -0.65
C ALA A 501 -21.59 4.80 -0.83
N ALA A 502 -21.22 6.07 -0.77
CA ALA A 502 -22.11 7.20 -1.00
C ALA A 502 -22.73 7.19 -2.42
N ALA A 503 -21.90 6.95 -3.46
CA ALA A 503 -22.38 6.85 -4.84
C ALA A 503 -23.32 5.66 -5.12
N MET A 504 -23.39 4.67 -4.25
CA MET A 504 -24.38 3.55 -4.35
C MET A 504 -25.74 3.89 -3.74
N LEU A 505 -25.85 5.03 -3.05
CA LEU A 505 -27.10 5.48 -2.42
C LEU A 505 -27.82 6.57 -3.26
N GLU A 506 -27.12 7.18 -4.23
CA GLU A 506 -27.65 8.05 -5.27
C GLU A 506 -28.27 7.23 -6.42
#